data_f3d251cff6e90f9a27707883ff5abbc6
#
_entry.id   f3d251cff6e90f9a27707883ff5abbc6
#
_cell.length_a   1.000
_cell.length_b   1.000
_cell.length_c   1.000
_cell.angle_alpha   90.00
_cell.angle_beta   90.00
_cell.angle_gamma   90.00
#
_symmetry.space_group_name_H-M   'P 1'
#
loop_
_entity.id
_entity.type
_entity.pdbx_description
1 polymer ?
#
loop_
_entity_poly.entity_id
_entity_poly.type
_entity_poly.pdbx_seq_one_letter_code
_entity_poly.pdbx_strand_id
1 'polypeptide(L)'
;MKDSIKREQSELAHSAERENLRTKCNKVRITAIRQTVYPDLMEKYEKPIEHTCNVSTGMQWVSIDGQCPEGMCPSAWESMRPFVESLAKGEGNFFDGWMKNPMSAMISCNDGFRPFSFYIEVIND
;
A
#
# COMPACT_ATOMS: atom_id res chain seq x y z
N MET A 1 16.84 -8.30 -14.04
CA MET A 1 16.69 -9.14 -14.53
C MET A 1 17.17 -9.42 -14.74
N LYS A 2 17.07 -9.61 -14.29
CA LYS A 2 17.09 -10.48 -14.63
C LYS A 2 17.27 -10.85 -14.78
N ASP A 3 17.45 -10.79 -14.37
CA ASP A 3 17.35 -11.73 -14.69
C ASP A 3 17.10 -11.85 -15.13
N SER A 4 16.84 -12.18 -15.39
CA SER A 4 16.33 -12.86 -15.96
C SER A 4 16.50 -13.20 -16.53
N ILE A 5 16.60 -13.85 -16.82
CA ILE A 5 16.44 -14.55 -17.51
C ILE A 5 17.14 -15.29 -17.53
N LYS A 6 17.63 -15.85 -17.46
CA LYS A 6 17.99 -16.77 -17.55
C LYS A 6 17.76 -17.54 -17.26
N ARG A 7 17.77 -17.71 -17.32
CA ARG A 7 17.14 -18.41 -16.80
C ARG A 7 16.38 -19.10 -17.54
N GLU A 8 16.30 -19.50 -18.21
CA GLU A 8 15.32 -19.82 -18.84
C GLU A 8 15.10 -21.14 -19.21
N GLN A 9 15.87 -22.08 -19.25
CA GLN A 9 15.49 -23.25 -19.70
C GLN A 9 15.28 -24.26 -18.81
N SER A 10 16.11 -24.55 -18.05
CA SER A 10 15.74 -25.34 -17.00
C SER A 10 14.60 -24.69 -16.51
N GLU A 11 14.42 -23.60 -16.99
CA GLU A 11 13.47 -22.86 -16.60
C GLU A 11 12.23 -23.16 -17.18
N LEU A 12 12.12 -23.99 -18.14
CA LEU A 12 10.85 -24.26 -18.62
C LEU A 12 10.05 -25.06 -17.67
N ALA A 13 10.58 -26.05 -17.07
CA ALA A 13 9.90 -26.79 -16.07
C ALA A 13 9.79 -25.99 -14.83
N HIS A 14 10.74 -25.20 -14.52
CA HIS A 14 10.67 -24.41 -13.33
C HIS A 14 9.86 -23.16 -13.53
N SER A 15 9.59 -22.77 -14.73
CA SER A 15 8.87 -21.59 -14.99
C SER A 15 7.42 -21.70 -14.60
N ALA A 16 6.78 -22.83 -14.80
CA ALA A 16 5.43 -23.04 -14.39
C ALA A 16 5.33 -22.94 -12.87
N GLU A 17 6.28 -23.48 -12.18
CA GLU A 17 6.28 -23.44 -10.76
C GLU A 17 6.52 -22.06 -10.25
N ARG A 18 7.43 -21.35 -10.85
CA ARG A 18 7.67 -19.98 -10.44
C ARG A 18 6.51 -19.06 -10.76
N GLU A 19 5.86 -19.27 -11.86
CA GLU A 19 4.71 -18.50 -12.18
C GLU A 19 3.59 -18.75 -11.23
N ASN A 20 3.42 -19.98 -10.80
CA ASN A 20 2.44 -20.32 -9.81
C ASN A 20 2.74 -19.62 -8.52
N LEU A 21 3.98 -19.54 -8.12
CA LEU A 21 4.35 -18.82 -6.92
C LEU A 21 4.10 -17.34 -7.05
N ARG A 22 4.36 -16.78 -8.20
CA ARG A 22 4.10 -15.36 -8.41
C ARG A 22 2.63 -15.04 -8.38
N THR A 23 1.80 -15.92 -8.84
CA THR A 23 0.38 -15.68 -8.80
C THR A 23 -0.19 -15.85 -7.41
N LYS A 24 0.65 -16.23 -6.45
CA LYS A 24 0.20 -16.36 -5.09
C LYS A 24 0.64 -15.19 -4.23
N CYS A 25 0.76 -14.02 -4.83
CA CYS A 25 1.02 -12.84 -4.05
C CYS A 25 -0.12 -12.60 -3.09
N ASN A 26 0.21 -12.13 -1.92
CA ASN A 26 -0.80 -11.81 -0.91
C ASN A 26 -1.69 -10.69 -1.38
N LYS A 27 -2.94 -10.75 -1.02
CA LYS A 27 -3.82 -9.60 -1.15
C LYS A 27 -3.60 -8.69 0.04
N VAL A 28 -3.69 -7.40 -0.19
CA VAL A 28 -3.47 -6.42 0.86
C VAL A 28 -4.70 -5.54 0.95
N ARG A 29 -5.30 -5.49 2.13
CA ARG A 29 -6.45 -4.63 2.35
C ARG A 29 -5.98 -3.30 2.89
N ILE A 30 -6.50 -2.23 2.36
CA ILE A 30 -6.19 -0.88 2.76
C ILE A 30 -7.45 -0.29 3.38
N THR A 31 -7.36 0.16 4.62
CA THR A 31 -8.50 0.74 5.32
C THR A 31 -8.17 2.17 5.69
N ALA A 32 -9.05 3.11 5.33
CA ALA A 32 -8.90 4.50 5.74
C ALA A 32 -9.35 4.60 7.19
N ILE A 33 -8.43 4.88 8.09
CA ILE A 33 -8.68 4.82 9.52
C ILE A 33 -9.25 6.13 10.02
N ARG A 34 -8.55 7.23 9.81
CA ARG A 34 -9.07 8.54 10.21
C ARG A 34 -8.15 9.63 9.69
N GLN A 35 -8.67 10.85 9.73
CA GLN A 35 -7.94 12.01 9.26
C GLN A 35 -7.66 12.93 10.45
N THR A 36 -6.46 13.46 10.49
CA THR A 36 -6.12 14.53 11.42
C THR A 36 -6.05 15.83 10.64
N VAL A 37 -6.47 16.91 11.25
CA VAL A 37 -6.49 18.21 10.58
C VAL A 37 -5.72 19.20 11.44
N TYR A 38 -4.88 20.01 10.80
CA TYR A 38 -4.08 21.03 11.48
C TYR A 38 -4.52 22.42 11.00
N PRO A 39 -5.58 22.98 11.60
CA PRO A 39 -6.11 24.27 11.11
C PRO A 39 -5.10 25.41 11.17
N ASP A 40 -4.23 25.39 12.16
CA ASP A 40 -3.21 26.43 12.30
C ASP A 40 -2.21 26.41 11.15
N LEU A 41 -1.82 25.23 10.69
CA LEU A 41 -0.91 25.12 9.57
C LEU A 41 -1.60 25.52 8.26
N MET A 42 -2.87 25.16 8.15
CA MET A 42 -3.65 25.53 6.98
C MET A 42 -3.78 27.03 6.86
N GLU A 43 -4.06 27.69 7.98
CA GLU A 43 -4.22 29.13 7.97
C GLU A 43 -2.92 29.81 7.64
N LYS A 44 -1.82 29.32 8.14
CA LYS A 44 -0.55 29.99 7.98
C LYS A 44 0.08 29.74 6.60
N TYR A 45 -0.07 28.55 6.07
CA TYR A 45 0.72 28.15 4.90
C TYR A 45 -0.08 27.77 3.66
N GLU A 46 -1.38 27.50 3.79
CA GLU A 46 -2.12 26.96 2.66
C GLU A 46 -3.02 28.02 2.05
N LYS A 47 -3.07 28.04 0.72
CA LYS A 47 -4.04 28.90 0.05
C LYS A 47 -5.43 28.29 0.25
N PRO A 48 -6.48 29.13 0.26
CA PRO A 48 -7.83 28.57 0.39
C PRO A 48 -8.12 27.59 -0.73
N ILE A 49 -8.68 26.43 -0.36
CA ILE A 49 -9.09 25.43 -1.34
C ILE A 49 -10.51 25.01 -1.03
N GLU A 50 -11.22 24.60 -2.05
CA GLU A 50 -12.63 24.28 -1.90
C GLU A 50 -12.84 22.88 -1.36
N HIS A 51 -12.04 21.94 -1.78
CA HIS A 51 -12.19 20.58 -1.31
C HIS A 51 -10.83 19.90 -1.35
N THR A 52 -10.72 18.81 -0.63
CA THR A 52 -9.48 18.05 -0.56
C THR A 52 -9.69 16.73 -1.28
N CYS A 53 -9.52 15.61 -0.62
CA CYS A 53 -9.69 14.32 -1.27
C CYS A 53 -11.05 13.74 -0.96
N ASN A 54 -11.39 12.68 -1.66
CA ASN A 54 -12.69 12.04 -1.50
C ASN A 54 -12.66 10.86 -0.56
N VAL A 55 -11.59 10.70 0.20
CA VAL A 55 -11.47 9.58 1.11
C VAL A 55 -12.26 9.85 2.38
N SER A 56 -12.96 8.84 2.86
CA SER A 56 -13.70 8.95 4.10
C SER A 56 -13.29 7.80 5.02
N THR A 57 -13.38 8.06 6.31
CA THR A 57 -13.07 7.05 7.32
C THR A 57 -13.90 5.80 7.08
N GLY A 58 -13.24 4.66 7.13
CA GLY A 58 -13.88 3.38 6.93
C GLY A 58 -13.87 2.86 5.52
N MET A 59 -13.49 3.68 4.55
CA MET A 59 -13.37 3.17 3.19
C MET A 59 -12.28 2.11 3.12
N GLN A 60 -12.53 1.10 2.29
CA GLN A 60 -11.59 0.00 2.15
C GLN A 60 -11.34 -0.31 0.69
N TRP A 61 -10.13 -0.75 0.40
CA TRP A 61 -9.74 -1.19 -0.93
C TRP A 61 -8.91 -2.46 -0.77
N VAL A 62 -8.85 -3.28 -1.81
CA VAL A 62 -8.01 -4.48 -1.80
C VAL A 62 -7.04 -4.37 -2.97
N SER A 63 -5.75 -4.41 -2.67
CA SER A 63 -4.72 -4.45 -3.69
C SER A 63 -4.45 -5.90 -4.05
N ILE A 64 -4.47 -6.20 -5.33
CA ILE A 64 -4.19 -7.54 -5.84
C ILE A 64 -2.88 -7.48 -6.59
N ASP A 65 -1.97 -8.36 -6.28
CA ASP A 65 -0.65 -8.44 -6.91
C ASP A 65 0.12 -7.12 -6.75
N GLY A 66 -0.07 -6.44 -5.64
CA GLY A 66 0.67 -5.20 -5.37
C GLY A 66 0.24 -4.02 -6.22
N GLN A 67 -0.89 -4.10 -6.90
CA GLN A 67 -1.30 -3.05 -7.82
C GLN A 67 -2.23 -2.07 -7.16
N CYS A 68 -2.27 -0.86 -7.71
CA CYS A 68 -3.12 0.19 -7.17
C CYS A 68 -4.59 -0.18 -7.36
N PRO A 69 -5.37 -0.21 -6.29
CA PRO A 69 -6.79 -0.53 -6.46
C PRO A 69 -7.52 0.58 -7.18
N GLU A 70 -8.59 0.21 -7.85
CA GLU A 70 -9.39 1.18 -8.55
C GLU A 70 -10.01 2.15 -7.56
N GLY A 71 -10.01 3.42 -7.88
CA GLY A 71 -10.60 4.44 -7.02
C GLY A 71 -9.70 4.94 -5.90
N MET A 72 -8.48 4.44 -5.82
CA MET A 72 -7.56 4.89 -4.77
C MET A 72 -6.98 6.25 -5.13
N CYS A 73 -6.89 7.11 -4.13
CA CYS A 73 -6.26 8.43 -4.29
C CYS A 73 -4.79 8.26 -4.69
N PRO A 74 -4.35 8.87 -5.80
CA PRO A 74 -2.97 8.66 -6.24
C PRO A 74 -1.92 9.11 -5.24
N SER A 75 -2.18 10.20 -4.52
CA SER A 75 -1.24 10.70 -3.54
C SER A 75 -1.10 9.72 -2.38
N ALA A 76 -2.20 9.16 -1.92
CA ALA A 76 -2.17 8.17 -0.86
C ALA A 76 -1.48 6.90 -1.35
N TRP A 77 -1.76 6.49 -2.58
CA TRP A 77 -1.15 5.29 -3.12
C TRP A 77 0.37 5.41 -3.19
N GLU A 78 0.87 6.58 -3.59
CA GLU A 78 2.32 6.75 -3.69
C GLU A 78 3.02 6.56 -2.34
N SER A 79 2.41 7.00 -1.25
CA SER A 79 3.03 6.81 0.05
C SER A 79 2.91 5.37 0.54
N MET A 80 1.88 4.65 0.12
CA MET A 80 1.66 3.28 0.57
C MET A 80 2.32 2.23 -0.31
N ARG A 81 2.58 2.55 -1.56
CA ARG A 81 2.98 1.58 -2.57
C ARG A 81 4.14 0.68 -2.15
N PRO A 82 5.26 1.20 -1.64
CA PRO A 82 6.37 0.30 -1.30
C PRO A 82 5.98 -0.72 -0.23
N PHE A 83 5.12 -0.31 0.70
CA PHE A 83 4.69 -1.22 1.76
C PHE A 83 3.72 -2.27 1.24
N VAL A 84 2.81 -1.84 0.36
CA VAL A 84 1.85 -2.77 -0.23
C VAL A 84 2.59 -3.80 -1.09
N GLU A 85 3.58 -3.35 -1.86
CA GLU A 85 4.34 -4.25 -2.70
C GLU A 85 5.13 -5.25 -1.88
N SER A 86 5.72 -4.80 -0.78
CA SER A 86 6.44 -5.71 0.11
C SER A 86 5.51 -6.75 0.72
N LEU A 87 4.36 -6.30 1.20
CA LEU A 87 3.40 -7.23 1.81
C LEU A 87 2.88 -8.22 0.79
N ALA A 88 2.70 -7.79 -0.45
CA ALA A 88 2.23 -8.69 -1.50
C ALA A 88 3.23 -9.81 -1.74
N LYS A 89 4.52 -9.53 -1.56
CA LYS A 89 5.56 -10.52 -1.73
C LYS A 89 5.84 -11.34 -0.48
N GLY A 90 5.13 -11.08 0.60
CA GLY A 90 5.33 -11.80 1.83
C GLY A 90 6.38 -11.22 2.75
N GLU A 91 6.76 -9.97 2.54
CA GLU A 91 7.76 -9.29 3.36
C GLU A 91 7.07 -8.29 4.26
N GLY A 92 7.35 -8.34 5.52
CA GLY A 92 6.72 -7.47 6.48
C GLY A 92 7.70 -7.00 7.54
N ASN A 93 7.26 -6.93 8.77
CA ASN A 93 8.09 -6.51 9.91
C ASN A 93 8.70 -5.13 9.71
N PHE A 94 7.91 -4.20 9.21
CA PHE A 94 8.39 -2.85 8.95
C PHE A 94 8.77 -2.15 10.25
N PHE A 95 9.68 -1.22 10.16
CA PHE A 95 10.09 -0.38 11.28
C PHE A 95 10.58 -1.23 12.45
N ASP A 96 11.37 -2.23 12.18
CA ASP A 96 11.94 -3.12 13.19
C ASP A 96 10.88 -3.77 14.08
N GLY A 97 9.76 -4.12 13.49
CA GLY A 97 8.75 -4.86 14.22
C GLY A 97 7.84 -4.00 15.07
N TRP A 98 7.62 -2.75 14.70
CA TRP A 98 6.72 -1.86 15.44
C TRP A 98 5.27 -2.34 15.42
N MET A 99 4.86 -3.00 14.35
CA MET A 99 3.45 -3.37 14.21
C MET A 99 3.13 -4.61 15.01
N LYS A 100 2.00 -4.58 15.71
CA LYS A 100 1.53 -5.78 16.40
C LYS A 100 1.31 -6.92 15.42
N ASN A 101 0.77 -6.60 14.25
CA ASN A 101 0.65 -7.56 13.17
C ASN A 101 1.86 -7.37 12.27
N PRO A 102 2.78 -8.33 12.21
CA PRO A 102 3.99 -8.15 11.40
C PRO A 102 3.72 -8.00 9.91
N MET A 103 2.55 -8.43 9.44
CA MET A 103 2.21 -8.32 8.03
C MET A 103 1.23 -7.16 7.82
N SER A 104 1.57 -6.02 8.40
CA SER A 104 0.75 -4.81 8.28
C SER A 104 1.61 -3.57 8.43
N ALA A 105 1.03 -2.42 8.14
CA ALA A 105 1.68 -1.14 8.37
C ALA A 105 0.62 -0.05 8.53
N MET A 106 0.97 1.02 9.20
CA MET A 106 0.12 2.19 9.32
C MET A 106 0.81 3.33 8.60
N ILE A 107 0.24 3.80 7.50
CA ILE A 107 0.88 4.74 6.61
C ILE A 107 -0.04 5.95 6.43
N SER A 108 0.55 7.12 6.34
CA SER A 108 -0.19 8.35 6.10
C SER A 108 -0.05 8.79 4.66
N CYS A 109 -1.06 9.44 4.12
CA CYS A 109 -0.91 10.10 2.83
C CYS A 109 0.01 11.31 2.99
N ASN A 110 0.37 11.93 1.87
CA ASN A 110 1.37 13.00 1.86
C ASN A 110 0.83 14.39 2.14
N ASP A 111 -0.43 14.51 2.55
CA ASP A 111 -1.00 15.80 2.86
C ASP A 111 -0.59 16.19 4.27
N GLY A 112 0.28 17.18 4.40
CA GLY A 112 0.77 17.61 5.69
C GLY A 112 -0.20 18.48 6.48
N PHE A 113 -1.28 18.94 5.84
CA PHE A 113 -2.27 19.78 6.52
C PHE A 113 -3.40 18.95 7.12
N ARG A 114 -3.78 17.87 6.44
CA ARG A 114 -4.86 17.01 6.91
C ARG A 114 -4.56 15.55 6.54
N PRO A 115 -3.51 15.00 7.14
CA PRO A 115 -3.09 13.64 6.76
C PRO A 115 -4.14 12.60 7.11
N PHE A 116 -4.30 11.66 6.22
CA PHE A 116 -5.22 10.55 6.42
C PHE A 116 -4.38 9.31 6.72
N SER A 117 -4.70 8.61 7.80
CA SER A 117 -3.99 7.38 8.17
C SER A 117 -4.67 6.18 7.56
N PHE A 118 -3.85 5.31 6.96
CA PHE A 118 -4.34 4.08 6.34
C PHE A 118 -3.69 2.89 7.01
N TYR A 119 -4.48 1.90 7.35
CA TYR A 119 -3.97 0.63 7.86
C TYR A 119 -3.95 -0.34 6.70
N ILE A 120 -2.78 -0.91 6.40
CA ILE A 120 -2.65 -1.88 5.34
C ILE A 120 -2.24 -3.21 5.95
N GLU A 121 -2.87 -4.29 5.49
CA GLU A 121 -2.66 -5.60 6.11
C GLU A 121 -2.86 -6.69 5.07
N VAL A 122 -2.09 -7.76 5.22
CA VAL A 122 -2.27 -8.92 4.35
C VAL A 122 -3.57 -9.62 4.72
N ILE A 123 -4.35 -9.96 3.71
CA ILE A 123 -5.53 -10.79 3.90
C ILE A 123 -5.41 -11.95 2.92
N ASN A 124 -5.60 -13.14 3.42
CA ASN A 124 -5.55 -14.32 2.56
C ASN A 124 -6.80 -15.11 2.83
N ASP A 125 -7.73 -15.03 1.97
CA ASP A 125 -8.96 -15.81 2.13
C ASP A 125 -9.16 -16.79 1.00
#